data_cddff6fa384958a83c755bd1526c05a2
#
_entry.id   cddff6fa384958a83c755bd1526c05a2
#
_cell.length_a   1.000
_cell.length_b   1.000
_cell.length_c   1.000
_cell.angle_alpha   90.00
_cell.angle_beta   90.00
_cell.angle_gamma   90.00
#
_symmetry.space_group_name_H-M   'P 1'
#
loop_
_entity.id
_entity.type
_entity.pdbx_description
1 polymer ?
#
loop_
_entity_poly.entity_id
_entity_poly.type
_entity_poly.pdbx_seq_one_letter_code
_entity_poly.pdbx_strand_id
1 'polypeptide(L)'
;MQNQPTQTVLAVVSDLFFSAKINEAAKHARVKLEYVTTEKDLLHKAQSNPALIIFDLNFDAAQPLNLIGKLKADAELKHIRLLGYLSHVQTDLKRKAEAAGCDMVMARSAFSMDLPEILKRHGGVI
;
A
#
# COMPACT_ATOMS: atom_id res chain seq x y z
N MET A 1 20.60 -24.08 2.96
CA MET A 1 20.45 -22.93 2.59
C MET A 1 19.35 -22.20 3.26
N GLN A 2 19.44 -21.04 3.34
CA GLN A 2 18.57 -20.30 4.07
C GLN A 2 17.70 -19.52 3.20
N ASN A 3 16.47 -19.70 3.25
CA ASN A 3 15.56 -18.94 2.45
C ASN A 3 15.22 -17.65 3.14
N GLN A 4 15.34 -16.58 2.43
CA GLN A 4 14.83 -15.33 2.92
C GLN A 4 13.34 -15.38 2.89
N PRO A 5 12.65 -14.98 3.96
CA PRO A 5 11.19 -14.92 3.92
C PRO A 5 10.75 -13.95 2.85
N THR A 6 9.76 -14.31 2.08
CA THR A 6 9.19 -13.42 1.09
C THR A 6 8.47 -12.30 1.83
N GLN A 7 8.79 -11.07 1.47
CA GLN A 7 8.13 -9.92 2.06
C GLN A 7 6.68 -9.85 1.58
N THR A 8 5.81 -9.41 2.44
CA THR A 8 4.39 -9.25 2.11
C THR A 8 4.07 -7.78 1.92
N VAL A 9 3.31 -7.50 0.88
CA VAL A 9 2.78 -6.17 0.60
C VAL A 9 1.27 -6.31 0.61
N LEU A 10 0.59 -5.44 1.34
CA LEU A 10 -0.87 -5.41 1.37
C LEU A 10 -1.36 -4.31 0.43
N ALA A 11 -2.48 -4.55 -0.22
CA ALA A 11 -3.03 -3.55 -1.14
C ALA A 11 -4.51 -3.35 -0.87
N VAL A 12 -4.90 -2.11 -0.61
CA VAL A 12 -6.28 -1.70 -0.42
C VAL A 12 -6.72 -1.08 -1.73
N VAL A 13 -7.02 -1.93 -2.70
CA VAL A 13 -7.29 -1.56 -4.08
C VAL A 13 -8.42 -2.41 -4.61
N SER A 14 -9.36 -1.81 -5.32
CA SER A 14 -10.48 -2.56 -5.90
C SER A 14 -10.49 -2.54 -7.42
N ASP A 15 -9.77 -1.63 -8.05
CA ASP A 15 -9.75 -1.51 -9.50
C ASP A 15 -9.03 -2.70 -10.11
N LEU A 16 -9.76 -3.50 -10.89
CA LEU A 16 -9.20 -4.72 -11.48
C LEU A 16 -8.05 -4.45 -12.43
N PHE A 17 -8.13 -3.36 -13.18
CA PHE A 17 -7.08 -3.00 -14.12
C PHE A 17 -5.78 -2.70 -13.37
N PHE A 18 -5.89 -1.92 -12.31
CA PHE A 18 -4.72 -1.55 -11.54
C PHE A 18 -4.20 -2.73 -10.71
N SER A 19 -5.12 -3.57 -10.23
CA SER A 19 -4.72 -4.79 -9.52
C SER A 19 -3.87 -5.69 -10.41
N ALA A 20 -4.21 -5.77 -11.69
CA ALA A 20 -3.42 -6.58 -12.61
C ALA A 20 -2.00 -6.03 -12.75
N LYS A 21 -1.87 -4.70 -12.80
CA LYS A 21 -0.54 -4.08 -12.87
C LYS A 21 0.27 -4.36 -11.62
N ILE A 22 -0.36 -4.25 -10.47
CA ILE A 22 0.33 -4.49 -9.19
C ILE A 22 0.73 -5.95 -9.08
N ASN A 23 -0.15 -6.86 -9.51
CA ASN A 23 0.16 -8.29 -9.50
C ASN A 23 1.39 -8.60 -10.34
N GLU A 24 1.45 -8.02 -11.52
CA GLU A 24 2.56 -8.27 -12.43
C GLU A 24 3.87 -7.76 -11.83
N ALA A 25 3.85 -6.56 -11.28
CA ALA A 25 5.03 -5.98 -10.66
C ALA A 25 5.48 -6.77 -9.43
N ALA A 26 4.51 -7.25 -8.63
CA ALA A 26 4.82 -8.02 -7.43
C ALA A 26 5.47 -9.35 -7.80
N LYS A 27 5.00 -9.96 -8.88
CA LYS A 27 5.57 -11.21 -9.35
C LYS A 27 7.03 -11.03 -9.74
N HIS A 28 7.34 -9.95 -10.46
CA HIS A 28 8.71 -9.68 -10.86
C HIS A 28 9.61 -9.32 -9.68
N ALA A 29 9.05 -8.63 -8.68
CA ALA A 29 9.81 -8.24 -7.50
C ALA A 29 9.90 -9.35 -6.46
N ARG A 30 9.17 -10.44 -6.66
CA ARG A 30 9.13 -11.57 -5.75
C ARG A 30 8.61 -11.20 -4.37
N VAL A 31 7.55 -10.40 -4.36
CA VAL A 31 6.86 -10.09 -3.12
C VAL A 31 5.54 -10.82 -3.09
N LYS A 32 5.09 -11.16 -1.89
CA LYS A 32 3.78 -11.74 -1.71
C LYS A 32 2.79 -10.60 -1.60
N LEU A 33 1.78 -10.62 -2.44
CA LEU A 33 0.79 -9.55 -2.48
C LEU A 33 -0.55 -10.06 -1.98
N GLU A 34 -1.15 -9.34 -1.04
CA GLU A 34 -2.48 -9.69 -0.55
C GLU A 34 -3.36 -8.47 -0.59
N TYR A 35 -4.60 -8.66 -1.02
CA TYR A 35 -5.57 -7.58 -1.10
C TYR A 35 -6.47 -7.60 0.13
N VAL A 36 -6.72 -6.43 0.69
CA VAL A 36 -7.64 -6.28 1.81
C VAL A 36 -8.55 -5.11 1.52
N THR A 37 -9.81 -5.21 1.91
CA THR A 37 -10.77 -4.16 1.64
C THR A 37 -11.55 -3.71 2.87
N THR A 38 -11.37 -4.36 4.01
CA THR A 38 -12.07 -4.00 5.24
C THR A 38 -11.08 -3.64 6.32
N GLU A 39 -11.51 -2.81 7.24
CA GLU A 39 -10.68 -2.39 8.36
C GLU A 39 -10.25 -3.60 9.19
N LYS A 40 -11.19 -4.48 9.49
CA LYS A 40 -10.89 -5.66 10.32
C LYS A 40 -9.80 -6.51 9.70
N ASP A 41 -9.92 -6.77 8.41
CA ASP A 41 -8.97 -7.61 7.71
C ASP A 41 -7.61 -6.93 7.60
N LEU A 42 -7.62 -5.62 7.34
CA LEU A 42 -6.39 -4.86 7.24
C LEU A 42 -5.63 -4.87 8.56
N LEU A 43 -6.31 -4.58 9.66
CA LEU A 43 -5.64 -4.52 10.96
C LEU A 43 -5.13 -5.90 11.37
N HIS A 44 -5.88 -6.95 11.03
CA HIS A 44 -5.44 -8.30 11.32
C HIS A 44 -4.18 -8.67 10.54
N LYS A 45 -4.19 -8.41 9.24
CA LYS A 45 -3.04 -8.76 8.41
C LYS A 45 -1.84 -7.86 8.64
N ALA A 46 -2.06 -6.63 9.06
CA ALA A 46 -0.96 -5.72 9.36
C ALA A 46 -0.12 -6.20 10.53
N GLN A 47 -0.67 -7.05 11.38
CA GLN A 47 0.08 -7.60 12.51
C GLN A 47 1.18 -8.55 12.08
N SER A 48 1.14 -9.04 10.84
CA SER A 48 2.24 -9.85 10.31
C SER A 48 3.42 -9.00 9.84
N ASN A 49 3.34 -7.70 10.04
CA ASN A 49 4.43 -6.79 9.72
C ASN A 49 4.77 -6.74 8.22
N PRO A 50 3.80 -6.36 7.38
CA PRO A 50 4.09 -6.25 5.95
C PRO A 50 5.13 -5.15 5.70
N ALA A 51 5.84 -5.27 4.59
CA ALA A 51 6.86 -4.30 4.24
C ALA A 51 6.27 -2.99 3.74
N LEU A 52 5.05 -3.06 3.19
CA LEU A 52 4.41 -1.90 2.60
C LEU A 52 2.91 -2.14 2.53
N ILE A 53 2.13 -1.09 2.71
CA ILE A 53 0.68 -1.14 2.46
C ILE A 53 0.38 -0.07 1.42
N ILE A 54 -0.25 -0.48 0.33
CA ILE A 54 -0.60 0.41 -0.78
C ILE A 54 -2.09 0.72 -0.70
N PHE A 55 -2.43 2.00 -0.83
CA PHE A 55 -3.81 2.45 -0.78
C PHE A 55 -4.20 3.16 -2.07
N ASP A 56 -5.30 2.72 -2.67
CA ASP A 56 -5.96 3.53 -3.68
C ASP A 56 -6.78 4.57 -2.91
N LEU A 57 -6.33 5.80 -2.89
CA LEU A 57 -6.98 6.85 -2.10
C LEU A 57 -8.35 7.23 -2.66
N ASN A 58 -8.67 6.79 -3.87
CA ASN A 58 -9.98 7.01 -4.47
C ASN A 58 -10.94 5.84 -4.25
N PHE A 59 -10.53 4.84 -3.49
CA PHE A 59 -11.39 3.70 -3.16
C PHE A 59 -12.26 4.06 -1.96
N ASP A 60 -13.29 4.85 -2.21
CA ASP A 60 -14.12 5.44 -1.14
C ASP A 60 -14.75 4.41 -0.22
N ALA A 61 -15.19 3.29 -0.76
CA ALA A 61 -15.85 2.27 0.05
C ALA A 61 -14.96 1.72 1.16
N ALA A 62 -13.65 1.73 0.96
CA ALA A 62 -12.71 1.24 1.97
C ALA A 62 -12.34 2.32 2.98
N GLN A 63 -12.69 3.58 2.72
CA GLN A 63 -12.35 4.71 3.59
C GLN A 63 -10.87 4.76 3.90
N PRO A 64 -10.03 4.93 2.87
CA PRO A 64 -8.58 4.79 3.05
C PRO A 64 -7.97 5.78 4.04
N LEU A 65 -8.49 7.00 4.13
CA LEU A 65 -7.95 7.97 5.09
C LEU A 65 -8.17 7.50 6.52
N ASN A 66 -9.32 6.90 6.78
CA ASN A 66 -9.63 6.37 8.10
C ASN A 66 -8.70 5.21 8.43
N LEU A 67 -8.45 4.34 7.46
CA LEU A 67 -7.55 3.20 7.66
C LEU A 67 -6.12 3.65 7.92
N ILE A 68 -5.65 4.64 7.19
CA ILE A 68 -4.32 5.20 7.38
C ILE A 68 -4.19 5.76 8.79
N GLY A 69 -5.19 6.53 9.22
CA GLY A 69 -5.17 7.12 10.56
C GLY A 69 -5.14 6.06 11.64
N LYS A 70 -5.89 4.99 11.47
CA LYS A 70 -5.91 3.93 12.48
C LYS A 70 -4.58 3.18 12.56
N LEU A 71 -3.95 2.94 11.43
CA LEU A 71 -2.64 2.31 11.42
C LEU A 71 -1.60 3.17 12.11
N LYS A 72 -1.63 4.46 11.84
CA LYS A 72 -0.63 5.37 12.42
C LYS A 72 -0.89 5.68 13.88
N ALA A 73 -2.11 5.47 14.36
CA ALA A 73 -2.43 5.67 15.77
C ALA A 73 -2.09 4.46 16.62
N ASP A 74 -1.84 3.31 16.01
CA ASP A 74 -1.56 2.08 16.72
C ASP A 74 -0.05 1.96 16.95
N ALA A 75 0.35 1.87 18.22
CA ALA A 75 1.78 1.82 18.57
C ALA A 75 2.50 0.63 17.95
N GLU A 76 1.79 -0.46 17.69
CA GLU A 76 2.39 -1.66 17.12
C GLU A 76 2.46 -1.62 15.61
N LEU A 77 1.66 -0.79 14.96
CA LEU A 77 1.53 -0.77 13.50
C LEU A 77 2.05 0.49 12.85
N LYS A 78 2.26 1.55 13.63
CA LYS A 78 2.61 2.86 13.05
C LYS A 78 3.93 2.88 12.29
N HIS A 79 4.77 1.89 12.49
CA HIS A 79 6.05 1.84 11.79
C HIS A 79 5.93 1.31 10.37
N ILE A 80 4.80 0.70 10.02
CA ILE A 80 4.61 0.14 8.69
C ILE A 80 4.55 1.26 7.66
N ARG A 81 5.28 1.09 6.57
CA ARG A 81 5.32 2.11 5.52
C ARG A 81 4.03 2.10 4.72
N LEU A 82 3.44 3.29 4.52
CA LEU A 82 2.18 3.42 3.80
C LEU A 82 2.37 4.28 2.56
N LEU A 83 1.87 3.80 1.44
CA LEU A 83 1.91 4.54 0.18
C LEU A 83 0.49 4.66 -0.37
N GLY A 84 0.10 5.87 -0.72
CA GLY A 84 -1.19 6.10 -1.35
C GLY A 84 -1.02 6.64 -2.75
N TYR A 85 -1.92 6.25 -3.66
CA TYR A 85 -1.94 6.87 -4.97
C TYR A 85 -3.34 7.41 -5.23
N LEU A 86 -3.41 8.43 -6.08
CA LEU A 86 -4.67 9.08 -6.37
C LEU A 86 -4.66 9.60 -7.80
N SER A 87 -5.84 9.96 -8.30
CA SER A 87 -5.94 10.61 -9.60
C SER A 87 -5.21 11.93 -9.50
N HIS A 88 -4.60 12.33 -10.60
CA HIS A 88 -3.85 13.56 -10.56
C HIS A 88 -4.77 14.76 -10.28
N VAL A 89 -4.22 15.85 -9.77
CA VAL A 89 -4.94 17.08 -9.44
C VAL A 89 -5.91 16.97 -8.25
N GLN A 90 -5.66 16.06 -7.35
CA GLN A 90 -6.46 15.99 -6.12
C GLN A 90 -5.64 16.47 -4.93
N THR A 91 -5.26 17.75 -4.97
CA THR A 91 -4.37 18.31 -3.94
C THR A 91 -4.95 18.23 -2.53
N ASP A 92 -6.26 18.40 -2.39
CA ASP A 92 -6.88 18.31 -1.05
C ASP A 92 -6.78 16.90 -0.51
N LEU A 93 -7.05 15.91 -1.34
CA LEU A 93 -6.97 14.51 -0.91
C LEU A 93 -5.54 14.14 -0.56
N LYS A 94 -4.58 14.61 -1.36
CA LYS A 94 -3.17 14.38 -1.07
C LYS A 94 -2.80 14.95 0.29
N ARG A 95 -3.22 16.18 0.57
CA ARG A 95 -2.91 16.84 1.82
C ARG A 95 -3.53 16.09 3.00
N LYS A 96 -4.78 15.63 2.83
CA LYS A 96 -5.46 14.90 3.88
C LYS A 96 -4.79 13.55 4.16
N ALA A 97 -4.33 12.89 3.12
CA ALA A 97 -3.65 11.61 3.29
C ALA A 97 -2.32 11.79 4.01
N GLU A 98 -1.57 12.82 3.63
CA GLU A 98 -0.31 13.13 4.30
C GLU A 98 -0.55 13.50 5.77
N ALA A 99 -1.59 14.28 6.04
CA ALA A 99 -1.92 14.65 7.41
C ALA A 99 -2.35 13.45 8.24
N ALA A 100 -2.96 12.45 7.61
CA ALA A 100 -3.37 11.24 8.31
C ALA A 100 -2.19 10.33 8.62
N GLY A 101 -1.04 10.57 7.99
CA GLY A 101 0.17 9.81 8.26
C GLY A 101 0.66 8.95 7.12
N CYS A 102 0.11 9.12 5.91
CA CYS A 102 0.58 8.37 4.76
C CYS A 102 2.00 8.81 4.43
N ASP A 103 2.92 7.88 4.36
CA ASP A 103 4.33 8.21 4.19
C ASP A 103 4.68 8.74 2.81
N MET A 104 3.95 8.28 1.80
CA MET A 104 4.20 8.69 0.43
C MET A 104 2.88 8.76 -0.31
N VAL A 105 2.64 9.86 -1.01
CA VAL A 105 1.43 10.02 -1.81
C VAL A 105 1.84 10.37 -3.22
N MET A 106 1.37 9.60 -4.20
CA MET A 106 1.79 9.75 -5.59
C MET A 106 0.58 9.85 -6.51
N ALA A 107 0.76 10.55 -7.63
CA ALA A 107 -0.23 10.49 -8.68
C ALA A 107 -0.26 9.07 -9.25
N ARG A 108 -1.42 8.64 -9.70
CA ARG A 108 -1.59 7.29 -10.23
C ARG A 108 -0.60 6.98 -11.36
N SER A 109 -0.36 7.95 -12.25
CA SER A 109 0.55 7.72 -13.36
C SER A 109 1.99 7.51 -12.89
N ALA A 110 2.42 8.31 -11.91
CA ALA A 110 3.77 8.15 -11.37
C ALA A 110 3.90 6.82 -10.63
N PHE A 111 2.88 6.45 -9.87
CA PHE A 111 2.87 5.18 -9.15
C PHE A 111 2.98 4.02 -10.14
N SER A 112 2.19 4.07 -11.22
CA SER A 112 2.22 3.02 -12.23
C SER A 112 3.61 2.88 -12.86
N MET A 113 4.24 4.01 -13.15
CA MET A 113 5.54 4.02 -13.78
C MET A 113 6.63 3.51 -12.84
N ASP A 114 6.57 3.88 -11.57
CA ASP A 114 7.60 3.54 -10.59
C ASP A 114 7.33 2.24 -9.84
N LEU A 115 6.23 1.58 -10.13
CA LEU A 115 5.78 0.43 -9.36
C LEU A 115 6.83 -0.68 -9.23
N PRO A 116 7.54 -1.08 -10.30
CA PRO A 116 8.56 -2.10 -10.14
C PRO A 116 9.64 -1.71 -9.14
N GLU A 117 10.06 -0.46 -9.20
CA GLU A 117 11.11 0.04 -8.31
C GLU A 117 10.61 0.13 -6.88
N ILE A 118 9.37 0.56 -6.70
CA ILE A 118 8.76 0.68 -5.38
C ILE A 118 8.70 -0.69 -4.70
N LEU A 119 8.26 -1.70 -5.42
CA LEU A 119 8.15 -3.03 -4.82
C LEU A 119 9.51 -3.64 -4.53
N LYS A 120 10.50 -3.39 -5.37
CA LYS A 120 11.85 -3.86 -5.10
C LYS A 120 12.41 -3.20 -3.85
N ARG A 121 12.21 -1.90 -3.72
CA ARG A 121 12.78 -1.13 -2.62
C ARG A 121 12.14 -1.46 -1.29
N HIS A 122 10.82 -1.63 -1.28
CA HIS A 122 10.09 -1.77 -0.03
C HIS A 122 9.66 -3.19 0.30
N GLY A 123 9.63 -4.08 -0.64
CA GLY A 123 9.13 -5.42 -0.38
C GLY A 123 9.86 -6.52 -1.11
N GLY A 124 10.65 -6.15 -2.09
CA GLY A 124 11.28 -7.16 -2.95
C GLY A 124 12.52 -7.77 -2.34
N VAL A 125 12.90 -8.89 -2.91
CA VAL A 125 14.17 -9.53 -2.60
C VAL A 125 15.21 -8.87 -3.50
N ILE A 126 16.29 -8.48 -2.92
CA ILE A 126 17.34 -7.81 -3.66
C ILE A 126 18.35 -8.80 -4.16
#